data_f50a363f11f0f49cb458e3f6d81503da
#
_entry.id   f50a363f11f0f49cb458e3f6d81503da
#
_cell.length_a   1.000
_cell.length_b   1.000
_cell.length_c   1.000
_cell.angle_alpha   90.00
_cell.angle_beta   90.00
_cell.angle_gamma   90.00
#
_symmetry.space_group_name_H-M   'P 1'
#
loop_
_entity.id
_entity.type
_entity.pdbx_description
1 polymer ?
#
loop_
_entity_poly.entity_id
_entity_poly.type
_entity_poly.pdbx_seq_one_letter_code
_entity_poly.pdbx_strand_id
1 'polypeptide(L)'
;MATLLSTKRYEQSPVSYDRDTVITWGDFQKHVATLAQQLETQPTQNIALCFGNSYLFAVGFFACCHAGKSIVLPGNYQLEALKELSEHYDLLLHDADVSVPEQVSSLLVKAQSLVGITLIHEQQVDQPFVWRELNLAKIPVTLFTSGSSGKPKAIAKTLKQLDIEVAILDNLWGDMVANTRVESTVSHQHIYGLLFRVLWPLCSARPFSARNLEFPEQIVHHADVDTTLVSSPALLKRLSEEHNPVAIRCVFSSGGPLPNQAAQHSQLLFGSLPIEVFGSTETGGIAYRQQHVASTPWTLFPGVEAELNHENCLKLRSPHIDENTWYQTADECYFHDSISFELRGRTDRIVKVEEKRISLVEVEKRLEQLPWVQESVVIPMEESGRLTLVSIIVLNDKGSDVLNELGKGKFWLELRKALRNWLEPIAIPRKFRVVDEIPLNSQGKRQVAEIEKLFQ
;
A
#
# COMPACT_ATOMS: atom_id res chain seq x y z
N MET A 1 20.72 0.72 5.08
CA MET A 1 20.22 1.67 6.10
C MET A 1 21.14 1.83 7.31
N ALA A 2 21.92 0.83 7.71
CA ALA A 2 22.74 0.86 8.96
C ALA A 2 23.60 2.11 9.14
N THR A 3 24.22 2.58 8.07
CA THR A 3 25.12 3.74 8.07
C THR A 3 24.55 4.97 7.34
N LEU A 4 23.26 4.98 7.03
CA LEU A 4 22.66 6.02 6.18
C LEU A 4 23.02 7.43 6.65
N LEU A 5 22.79 7.75 7.92
CA LEU A 5 23.00 9.09 8.46
C LEU A 5 24.46 9.40 8.83
N SER A 6 25.34 8.40 8.90
CA SER A 6 26.79 8.58 9.07
C SER A 6 27.55 8.66 7.73
N THR A 7 26.90 8.32 6.62
CA THR A 7 27.52 8.38 5.30
C THR A 7 27.73 9.82 4.87
N LYS A 8 28.93 10.14 4.35
CA LYS A 8 29.21 11.46 3.79
C LYS A 8 28.36 11.69 2.55
N ARG A 9 27.43 12.60 2.66
CA ARG A 9 26.59 13.11 1.58
C ARG A 9 26.68 14.62 1.58
N TYR A 10 26.59 15.25 0.41
CA TYR A 10 26.63 16.70 0.32
C TYR A 10 25.44 17.31 1.07
N GLU A 11 25.70 18.22 1.99
CA GLU A 11 24.69 18.78 2.90
C GLU A 11 23.51 19.43 2.16
N GLN A 12 23.78 20.05 1.00
CA GLN A 12 22.76 20.71 0.18
C GLN A 12 22.02 19.73 -0.77
N SER A 13 22.35 18.43 -0.73
CA SER A 13 21.60 17.45 -1.54
C SER A 13 20.12 17.43 -1.14
N PRO A 14 19.18 17.50 -2.09
CA PRO A 14 17.77 17.48 -1.76
C PRO A 14 17.38 16.10 -1.18
N VAL A 15 16.54 16.12 -0.15
CA VAL A 15 15.95 14.93 0.49
C VAL A 15 14.45 14.91 0.26
N SER A 16 13.80 16.03 0.44
CA SER A 16 12.35 16.14 0.26
C SER A 16 11.98 17.53 -0.21
N TYR A 17 10.79 17.64 -0.77
CA TYR A 17 10.20 18.92 -1.13
C TYR A 17 8.74 18.97 -0.69
N ASP A 18 8.36 20.13 -0.16
CA ASP A 18 6.98 20.48 0.19
C ASP A 18 6.62 21.75 -0.57
N ARG A 19 5.84 21.60 -1.64
CA ARG A 19 5.57 22.66 -2.62
C ARG A 19 6.90 23.20 -3.19
N ASP A 20 7.17 24.50 -3.02
CA ASP A 20 8.38 25.17 -3.52
C ASP A 20 9.58 25.07 -2.56
N THR A 21 9.40 24.47 -1.37
CA THR A 21 10.45 24.36 -0.37
C THR A 21 11.21 23.05 -0.53
N VAL A 22 12.52 23.16 -0.81
CA VAL A 22 13.43 22.01 -0.81
C VAL A 22 14.07 21.86 0.56
N ILE A 23 14.00 20.64 1.11
CA ILE A 23 14.61 20.27 2.37
C ILE A 23 15.88 19.46 2.06
N THR A 24 16.98 19.90 2.65
CA THR A 24 18.30 19.35 2.34
C THR A 24 18.69 18.19 3.25
N TRP A 25 19.76 17.48 2.87
CA TRP A 25 20.36 16.42 3.68
C TRP A 25 20.84 16.95 5.04
N GLY A 26 21.48 18.13 5.07
CA GLY A 26 21.91 18.74 6.32
C GLY A 26 20.75 19.07 7.24
N ASP A 27 19.62 19.55 6.70
CA ASP A 27 18.41 19.78 7.50
C ASP A 27 17.84 18.47 8.04
N PHE A 28 17.80 17.43 7.20
CA PHE A 28 17.32 16.09 7.60
C PHE A 28 18.16 15.53 8.76
N GLN A 29 19.48 15.57 8.66
CA GLN A 29 20.36 15.13 9.75
C GLN A 29 20.11 15.91 11.05
N LYS A 30 20.02 17.23 10.99
CA LYS A 30 19.72 18.09 12.16
C LYS A 30 18.38 17.73 12.79
N HIS A 31 17.32 17.58 11.98
CA HIS A 31 15.99 17.27 12.47
C HIS A 31 15.94 15.87 13.13
N VAL A 32 16.57 14.87 12.51
CA VAL A 32 16.66 13.53 13.08
C VAL A 32 17.46 13.54 14.40
N ALA A 33 18.61 14.22 14.44
CA ALA A 33 19.43 14.31 15.63
C ALA A 33 18.68 14.96 16.81
N THR A 34 18.01 16.09 16.54
CA THR A 34 17.23 16.82 17.56
C THR A 34 16.10 15.93 18.13
N LEU A 35 15.34 15.26 17.28
CA LEU A 35 14.26 14.42 17.74
C LEU A 35 14.77 13.15 18.42
N ALA A 36 15.88 12.55 17.94
CA ALA A 36 16.49 11.39 18.59
C ALA A 36 16.94 11.71 20.01
N GLN A 37 17.60 12.84 20.25
CA GLN A 37 18.00 13.31 21.59
C GLN A 37 16.79 13.48 22.51
N GLN A 38 15.68 14.02 22.01
CA GLN A 38 14.45 14.14 22.80
C GLN A 38 13.89 12.75 23.17
N LEU A 39 13.89 11.81 22.23
CA LEU A 39 13.38 10.45 22.47
C LEU A 39 14.28 9.63 23.38
N GLU A 40 15.60 9.84 23.37
CA GLU A 40 16.54 9.17 24.29
C GLU A 40 16.22 9.49 25.76
N THR A 41 15.74 10.69 26.04
CA THR A 41 15.37 11.11 27.41
C THR A 41 14.00 10.59 27.86
N GLN A 42 13.18 10.08 26.93
CA GLN A 42 11.85 9.55 27.25
C GLN A 42 11.95 8.10 27.74
N PRO A 43 11.23 7.71 28.80
CA PRO A 43 11.21 6.33 29.29
C PRO A 43 10.41 5.38 28.38
N THR A 44 9.68 5.92 27.41
CA THR A 44 8.84 5.20 26.47
C THR A 44 9.67 4.35 25.51
N GLN A 45 9.20 3.14 25.18
CA GLN A 45 9.91 2.20 24.30
C GLN A 45 9.23 2.04 22.94
N ASN A 46 7.91 1.91 22.91
CA ASN A 46 7.14 1.68 21.70
C ASN A 46 6.58 3.00 21.20
N ILE A 47 7.04 3.44 20.04
CA ILE A 47 6.67 4.75 19.48
C ILE A 47 5.80 4.56 18.24
N ALA A 48 4.56 5.03 18.31
CA ALA A 48 3.68 5.06 17.15
C ALA A 48 4.00 6.28 16.27
N LEU A 49 4.05 6.08 14.95
CA LEU A 49 4.28 7.15 13.97
C LEU A 49 3.02 7.40 13.15
N CYS A 50 2.47 8.60 13.25
CA CYS A 50 1.26 9.02 12.53
C CYS A 50 1.44 10.40 11.92
N PHE A 51 1.73 10.47 10.64
CA PHE A 51 2.05 11.70 9.94
C PHE A 51 1.28 11.80 8.61
N GLY A 52 0.75 12.96 8.29
CA GLY A 52 0.30 13.32 6.96
C GLY A 52 1.48 13.67 6.04
N ASN A 53 2.55 14.19 6.62
CA ASN A 53 3.77 14.63 5.93
C ASN A 53 4.84 13.54 5.94
N SER A 54 5.26 13.05 4.74
CA SER A 54 6.24 11.96 4.61
C SER A 54 7.65 12.32 5.04
N TYR A 55 8.02 13.60 4.95
CA TYR A 55 9.31 14.07 5.45
C TYR A 55 9.36 13.99 6.97
N LEU A 56 8.34 14.50 7.67
CA LEU A 56 8.27 14.41 9.13
C LEU A 56 8.17 12.95 9.61
N PHE A 57 7.48 12.11 8.85
CA PHE A 57 7.49 10.66 9.08
C PHE A 57 8.91 10.08 9.00
N ALA A 58 9.67 10.42 7.95
CA ALA A 58 11.05 9.96 7.79
C ALA A 58 11.94 10.43 8.95
N VAL A 59 11.79 11.69 9.39
CA VAL A 59 12.49 12.22 10.58
C VAL A 59 12.13 11.40 11.83
N GLY A 60 10.84 11.17 12.09
CA GLY A 60 10.37 10.36 13.23
C GLY A 60 10.88 8.93 13.18
N PHE A 61 10.85 8.30 12.00
CA PHE A 61 11.31 6.94 11.80
C PHE A 61 12.81 6.78 12.14
N PHE A 62 13.67 7.59 11.58
CA PHE A 62 15.10 7.50 11.84
C PHE A 62 15.50 8.02 13.23
N ALA A 63 14.75 8.98 13.79
CA ALA A 63 14.95 9.40 15.18
C ALA A 63 14.65 8.24 16.15
N CYS A 64 13.58 7.49 15.95
CA CYS A 64 13.30 6.28 16.73
C CYS A 64 14.41 5.24 16.60
N CYS A 65 14.91 5.00 15.39
CA CYS A 65 16.01 4.07 15.15
C CYS A 65 17.27 4.45 15.95
N HIS A 66 17.67 5.73 15.92
CA HIS A 66 18.89 6.22 16.59
C HIS A 66 18.70 6.35 18.12
N ALA A 67 17.47 6.59 18.59
CA ALA A 67 17.13 6.59 20.01
C ALA A 67 16.90 5.17 20.59
N GLY A 68 17.06 4.11 19.78
CA GLY A 68 16.90 2.72 20.22
C GLY A 68 15.45 2.35 20.57
N LYS A 69 14.47 3.00 19.96
CA LYS A 69 13.04 2.77 20.19
C LYS A 69 12.46 1.77 19.18
N SER A 70 11.38 1.09 19.58
CA SER A 70 10.56 0.25 18.72
C SER A 70 9.56 1.12 17.94
N ILE A 71 9.38 0.82 16.68
CA ILE A 71 8.49 1.58 15.79
C ILE A 71 7.16 0.85 15.64
N VAL A 72 6.06 1.57 15.81
CA VAL A 72 4.70 1.09 15.59
C VAL A 72 4.07 1.93 14.48
N LEU A 73 3.58 1.28 13.43
CA LEU A 73 2.90 1.91 12.30
C LEU A 73 1.42 1.53 12.32
N PRO A 74 0.53 2.37 12.84
CA PRO A 74 -0.91 2.16 12.76
C PRO A 74 -1.38 2.06 11.30
N GLY A 75 -2.30 1.16 11.02
CA GLY A 75 -2.82 0.96 9.66
C GLY A 75 -3.65 2.13 9.14
N ASN A 76 -4.18 2.94 10.04
CA ASN A 76 -4.76 4.27 9.78
C ASN A 76 -4.63 5.12 11.06
N TYR A 77 -4.85 6.42 10.93
CA TYR A 77 -4.74 7.38 12.03
C TYR A 77 -6.07 8.08 12.34
N GLN A 78 -7.20 7.42 12.06
CA GLN A 78 -8.49 7.89 12.56
C GLN A 78 -8.52 7.78 14.08
N LEU A 79 -9.21 8.71 14.73
CA LEU A 79 -9.19 8.89 16.18
C LEU A 79 -9.49 7.59 16.96
N GLU A 80 -10.56 6.89 16.58
CA GLU A 80 -10.96 5.64 17.24
C GLU A 80 -10.01 4.47 16.93
N ALA A 81 -9.40 4.45 15.73
CA ALA A 81 -8.40 3.45 15.39
C ALA A 81 -7.11 3.63 16.21
N LEU A 82 -6.68 4.87 16.44
CA LEU A 82 -5.53 5.16 17.31
C LEU A 82 -5.83 4.79 18.77
N LYS A 83 -7.05 5.02 19.22
CA LYS A 83 -7.50 4.65 20.56
C LYS A 83 -7.54 3.12 20.73
N GLU A 84 -8.05 2.39 19.74
CA GLU A 84 -8.06 0.92 19.75
C GLU A 84 -6.64 0.34 19.85
N LEU A 85 -5.64 0.99 19.25
CA LEU A 85 -4.25 0.56 19.26
C LEU A 85 -3.44 1.09 20.46
N SER A 86 -4.03 1.87 21.37
CA SER A 86 -3.31 2.56 22.43
C SER A 86 -2.53 1.65 23.40
N GLU A 87 -2.91 0.37 23.49
CA GLU A 87 -2.18 -0.64 24.31
C GLU A 87 -0.87 -1.12 23.64
N HIS A 88 -0.64 -0.78 22.35
CA HIS A 88 0.52 -1.24 21.59
C HIS A 88 1.65 -0.21 21.49
N TYR A 89 1.46 1.00 21.99
CA TYR A 89 2.48 2.05 22.00
C TYR A 89 2.42 2.92 23.24
N ASP A 90 3.57 3.48 23.63
CA ASP A 90 3.73 4.30 24.83
C ASP A 90 3.63 5.80 24.50
N LEU A 91 4.01 6.17 23.28
CA LEU A 91 4.02 7.54 22.78
C LEU A 91 3.63 7.57 21.31
N LEU A 92 2.84 8.55 20.93
CA LEU A 92 2.48 8.84 19.54
C LEU A 92 3.23 10.07 19.03
N LEU A 93 4.05 9.91 18.01
CA LEU A 93 4.60 11.03 17.24
C LEU A 93 3.66 11.36 16.08
N HIS A 94 3.33 12.65 15.94
CA HIS A 94 2.40 13.08 14.91
C HIS A 94 2.71 14.50 14.40
N ASP A 95 2.17 14.87 13.25
CA ASP A 95 2.14 16.25 12.76
C ASP A 95 0.78 16.92 12.98
N ALA A 96 0.64 18.14 12.50
CA ALA A 96 -0.58 18.92 12.66
C ALA A 96 -1.78 18.39 11.84
N ASP A 97 -1.53 17.50 10.87
CA ASP A 97 -2.56 16.93 10.00
C ASP A 97 -3.27 15.73 10.68
N VAL A 98 -2.76 15.28 11.82
CA VAL A 98 -3.30 14.12 12.57
C VAL A 98 -3.97 14.56 13.87
N SER A 99 -5.23 14.18 14.05
CA SER A 99 -5.96 14.33 15.31
C SER A 99 -5.61 13.21 16.29
N VAL A 100 -5.32 13.55 17.53
CA VAL A 100 -4.89 12.60 18.56
C VAL A 100 -5.95 12.45 19.65
N PRO A 101 -6.24 11.21 20.13
CA PRO A 101 -7.13 11.00 21.28
C PRO A 101 -6.59 11.65 22.55
N GLU A 102 -7.44 12.27 23.36
CA GLU A 102 -7.06 12.97 24.59
C GLU A 102 -6.33 12.05 25.61
N GLN A 103 -6.63 10.76 25.61
CA GLN A 103 -6.07 9.78 26.54
C GLN A 103 -4.70 9.25 26.12
N VAL A 104 -4.22 9.62 24.93
CA VAL A 104 -2.97 9.12 24.36
C VAL A 104 -1.84 10.10 24.61
N SER A 105 -0.72 9.60 25.16
CA SER A 105 0.51 10.40 25.24
C SER A 105 1.04 10.67 23.85
N SER A 106 1.22 11.93 23.50
CA SER A 106 1.64 12.32 22.14
C SER A 106 2.65 13.46 22.12
N LEU A 107 3.43 13.51 21.04
CA LEU A 107 4.40 14.57 20.75
C LEU A 107 4.17 15.10 19.33
N LEU A 108 3.79 16.36 19.26
CA LEU A 108 3.64 17.08 17.99
C LEU A 108 4.99 17.45 17.40
N VAL A 109 5.28 16.93 16.21
CA VAL A 109 6.52 17.18 15.47
C VAL A 109 6.25 18.21 14.36
N LYS A 110 6.97 19.33 14.39
CA LYS A 110 6.91 20.39 13.38
C LYS A 110 8.32 20.71 12.88
N ALA A 111 8.52 20.88 11.58
CA ALA A 111 9.81 21.25 11.02
C ALA A 111 10.38 22.52 11.68
N GLN A 112 9.54 23.54 11.89
CA GLN A 112 9.93 24.79 12.57
C GLN A 112 10.32 24.59 14.05
N SER A 113 9.68 23.64 14.75
CA SER A 113 10.04 23.31 16.14
C SER A 113 11.37 22.58 16.22
N LEU A 114 11.70 21.77 15.21
CA LEU A 114 12.99 21.07 15.14
C LEU A 114 14.16 22.04 14.87
N VAL A 115 13.89 23.15 14.17
CA VAL A 115 14.86 24.24 13.99
C VAL A 115 14.96 25.13 15.24
N GLY A 116 13.83 25.41 15.91
CA GLY A 116 13.75 26.32 17.05
C GLY A 116 14.23 25.75 18.39
N ILE A 117 14.29 24.42 18.55
CA ILE A 117 14.82 23.78 19.77
C ILE A 117 16.32 24.05 19.92
N THR A 118 17.03 24.27 18.84
CA THR A 118 18.43 24.74 18.87
C THR A 118 18.55 26.12 19.55
N LEU A 119 17.49 26.96 19.55
CA LEU A 119 17.51 28.31 20.13
C LEU A 119 17.04 28.36 21.60
N ILE A 120 16.31 27.36 22.09
CA ILE A 120 15.79 27.36 23.47
C ILE A 120 16.74 26.67 24.45
N HIS A 121 17.66 25.85 23.96
CA HIS A 121 18.69 25.17 24.76
C HIS A 121 20.11 25.60 24.39
N GLU A 122 20.35 26.87 24.11
CA GLU A 122 21.70 27.42 23.88
C GLU A 122 22.69 27.19 25.04
N GLN A 123 22.29 26.55 26.11
CA GLN A 123 23.19 26.27 27.22
C GLN A 123 23.69 24.84 27.36
N GLN A 124 23.30 23.86 26.51
CA GLN A 124 23.74 22.47 26.73
C GLN A 124 23.98 21.57 25.51
N VAL A 125 24.02 22.04 24.25
CA VAL A 125 24.36 21.17 23.12
C VAL A 125 25.59 21.70 22.35
N ASP A 126 26.72 21.72 23.01
CA ASP A 126 28.02 21.97 22.35
C ASP A 126 28.68 20.67 21.79
N GLN A 127 27.99 19.52 21.86
CA GLN A 127 28.54 18.32 21.27
C GLN A 127 27.69 17.87 20.05
N PRO A 128 28.33 17.69 18.89
CA PRO A 128 27.66 17.21 17.70
C PRO A 128 27.06 15.82 17.97
N PHE A 129 25.84 15.57 17.45
CA PHE A 129 25.21 14.27 17.55
C PHE A 129 26.09 13.18 16.92
N VAL A 130 26.39 12.14 17.68
CA VAL A 130 27.25 11.05 17.22
C VAL A 130 26.42 10.00 16.53
N TRP A 131 26.49 9.97 15.21
CA TRP A 131 25.85 8.94 14.39
C TRP A 131 26.51 7.58 14.62
N ARG A 132 25.79 6.67 15.25
CA ARG A 132 26.24 5.27 15.43
C ARG A 132 25.67 4.42 14.32
N GLU A 133 26.40 3.39 13.93
CA GLU A 133 25.88 2.33 13.07
C GLU A 133 24.73 1.61 13.75
N LEU A 134 23.61 1.47 13.04
CA LEU A 134 22.40 0.85 13.57
C LEU A 134 22.50 -0.68 13.48
N ASN A 135 22.19 -1.37 14.56
CA ASN A 135 21.97 -2.81 14.51
C ASN A 135 20.55 -3.10 14.00
N LEU A 136 20.42 -3.22 12.67
CA LEU A 136 19.14 -3.35 11.98
C LEU A 136 18.28 -4.53 12.46
N ALA A 137 18.93 -5.64 12.92
CA ALA A 137 18.23 -6.81 13.43
C ALA A 137 17.56 -6.58 14.80
N LYS A 138 18.02 -5.57 15.54
CA LYS A 138 17.51 -5.24 16.88
C LYS A 138 16.48 -4.10 16.90
N ILE A 139 16.13 -3.55 15.75
CA ILE A 139 15.12 -2.48 15.65
C ILE A 139 13.81 -3.10 15.16
N PRO A 140 12.82 -3.29 16.06
CA PRO A 140 11.52 -3.82 15.67
C PRO A 140 10.67 -2.74 15.01
N VAL A 141 9.95 -3.16 13.96
CA VAL A 141 8.96 -2.35 13.24
C VAL A 141 7.67 -3.16 13.17
N THR A 142 6.65 -2.73 13.87
CA THR A 142 5.33 -3.38 13.88
C THR A 142 4.37 -2.60 13.00
N LEU A 143 3.84 -3.24 11.97
CA LEU A 143 2.83 -2.65 11.11
C LEU A 143 1.46 -3.23 11.45
N PHE A 144 0.45 -2.39 11.57
CA PHE A 144 -0.92 -2.82 11.77
C PHE A 144 -1.70 -2.82 10.46
N THR A 145 -2.47 -3.88 10.25
CA THR A 145 -3.37 -4.01 9.10
C THR A 145 -4.79 -4.26 9.58
N SER A 146 -5.79 -3.92 8.74
CA SER A 146 -7.17 -4.35 8.99
C SER A 146 -7.24 -5.87 8.85
N GLY A 147 -7.37 -6.58 9.98
CA GLY A 147 -7.55 -8.03 9.98
C GLY A 147 -8.87 -8.44 9.32
N SER A 148 -8.92 -9.64 8.74
CA SER A 148 -10.15 -10.23 8.18
C SER A 148 -11.28 -10.40 9.20
N SER A 149 -10.93 -10.43 10.50
CA SER A 149 -11.86 -10.50 11.63
C SER A 149 -12.37 -9.14 12.12
N GLY A 150 -12.02 -8.04 11.44
CA GLY A 150 -12.36 -6.67 11.85
C GLY A 150 -11.49 -6.12 12.98
N LYS A 151 -10.60 -6.91 13.59
CA LYS A 151 -9.62 -6.43 14.57
C LYS A 151 -8.28 -6.13 13.90
N PRO A 152 -7.55 -5.09 14.33
CA PRO A 152 -6.21 -4.81 13.82
C PRO A 152 -5.27 -6.01 14.03
N LYS A 153 -4.53 -6.38 12.98
CA LYS A 153 -3.53 -7.44 13.02
C LYS A 153 -2.13 -6.83 13.05
N ALA A 154 -1.36 -7.13 14.07
CA ALA A 154 0.03 -6.73 14.20
C ALA A 154 0.94 -7.63 13.34
N ILE A 155 1.75 -7.02 12.49
CA ILE A 155 2.76 -7.69 11.67
C ILE A 155 4.12 -7.21 12.13
N ALA A 156 4.86 -8.09 12.81
CA ALA A 156 6.19 -7.78 13.30
C ALA A 156 7.23 -7.96 12.20
N LYS A 157 8.06 -6.95 12.01
CA LYS A 157 9.26 -6.96 11.15
C LYS A 157 10.43 -6.36 11.90
N THR A 158 11.62 -6.52 11.36
CA THR A 158 12.83 -5.83 11.79
C THR A 158 13.25 -4.84 10.70
N LEU A 159 14.02 -3.83 11.09
CA LEU A 159 14.61 -2.89 10.13
C LEU A 159 15.54 -3.63 9.14
N LYS A 160 16.17 -4.77 9.56
CA LYS A 160 16.96 -5.62 8.67
C LYS A 160 16.13 -6.17 7.51
N GLN A 161 14.93 -6.65 7.76
CA GLN A 161 14.05 -7.18 6.72
C GLN A 161 13.66 -6.09 5.70
N LEU A 162 13.36 -4.88 6.18
CA LEU A 162 13.08 -3.73 5.31
C LEU A 162 14.33 -3.30 4.51
N ASP A 163 15.53 -3.34 5.11
CA ASP A 163 16.79 -3.02 4.42
C ASP A 163 17.11 -4.01 3.31
N ILE A 164 16.88 -5.31 3.54
CA ILE A 164 17.04 -6.35 2.53
C ILE A 164 16.07 -6.11 1.36
N GLU A 165 14.82 -5.80 1.64
CA GLU A 165 13.83 -5.53 0.60
C GLU A 165 14.20 -4.28 -0.21
N VAL A 166 14.64 -3.19 0.44
CA VAL A 166 15.17 -2.00 -0.24
C VAL A 166 16.34 -2.35 -1.16
N ALA A 167 17.27 -3.22 -0.74
CA ALA A 167 18.38 -3.66 -1.59
C ALA A 167 17.89 -4.46 -2.81
N ILE A 168 16.85 -5.28 -2.68
CA ILE A 168 16.22 -5.98 -3.80
C ILE A 168 15.62 -4.98 -4.80
N LEU A 169 14.89 -3.97 -4.32
CA LEU A 169 14.30 -2.93 -5.17
C LEU A 169 15.38 -2.15 -5.92
N ASP A 170 16.47 -1.81 -5.25
CA ASP A 170 17.59 -1.08 -5.85
C ASP A 170 18.33 -1.91 -6.90
N ASN A 171 18.53 -3.20 -6.65
CA ASN A 171 19.11 -4.13 -7.64
C ASN A 171 18.21 -4.31 -8.87
N LEU A 172 16.88 -4.32 -8.71
CA LEU A 172 15.94 -4.50 -9.82
C LEU A 172 15.79 -3.24 -10.67
N TRP A 173 15.72 -2.07 -10.03
CA TRP A 173 15.25 -0.85 -10.71
C TRP A 173 16.09 0.39 -10.39
N GLY A 174 17.13 0.29 -9.58
CA GLY A 174 17.96 1.44 -9.16
C GLY A 174 18.47 2.26 -10.34
N ASP A 175 19.01 1.61 -11.38
CA ASP A 175 19.50 2.26 -12.59
C ASP A 175 18.37 2.95 -13.37
N MET A 176 17.18 2.30 -13.45
CA MET A 176 16.00 2.85 -14.15
C MET A 176 15.53 4.14 -13.53
N VAL A 177 15.51 4.21 -12.19
CA VAL A 177 15.01 5.37 -11.44
C VAL A 177 16.12 6.30 -10.95
N ALA A 178 17.36 6.12 -11.39
CA ALA A 178 18.49 6.97 -11.02
C ALA A 178 18.21 8.43 -11.37
N ASN A 179 18.58 9.35 -10.47
CA ASN A 179 18.40 10.79 -10.60
C ASN A 179 16.94 11.27 -10.73
N THR A 180 15.97 10.43 -10.39
CA THR A 180 14.57 10.86 -10.35
C THR A 180 14.18 11.38 -8.99
N ARG A 181 13.14 12.22 -8.94
CA ARG A 181 12.38 12.51 -7.73
C ARG A 181 11.17 11.59 -7.60
N VAL A 182 10.73 11.34 -6.37
CA VAL A 182 9.60 10.46 -6.13
C VAL A 182 8.35 11.26 -5.80
N GLU A 183 7.34 11.11 -6.64
CA GLU A 183 5.96 11.53 -6.38
C GLU A 183 5.12 10.33 -5.94
N SER A 184 4.13 10.54 -5.09
CA SER A 184 3.33 9.44 -4.59
C SER A 184 1.87 9.78 -4.37
N THR A 185 1.01 8.82 -4.69
CA THR A 185 -0.42 8.85 -4.40
C THR A 185 -0.79 7.90 -3.25
N VAL A 186 0.21 7.21 -2.67
CA VAL A 186 -0.01 6.24 -1.60
C VAL A 186 0.64 6.68 -0.30
N SER A 187 0.02 6.30 0.81
CA SER A 187 0.49 6.64 2.15
C SER A 187 1.75 5.85 2.52
N HIS A 188 2.70 6.52 3.15
CA HIS A 188 3.88 5.92 3.78
C HIS A 188 3.57 5.10 5.04
N GLN A 189 2.33 5.11 5.54
CA GLN A 189 1.90 4.28 6.69
C GLN A 189 1.80 2.79 6.36
N HIS A 190 1.78 2.43 5.08
CA HIS A 190 1.70 1.04 4.61
C HIS A 190 3.04 0.59 4.04
N ILE A 191 3.32 -0.72 4.12
CA ILE A 191 4.62 -1.29 3.71
C ILE A 191 5.06 -0.85 2.32
N TYR A 192 4.15 -0.80 1.35
CA TYR A 192 4.46 -0.38 -0.02
C TYR A 192 4.92 1.08 -0.07
N GLY A 193 4.15 2.01 0.51
CA GLY A 193 4.55 3.41 0.57
C GLY A 193 5.77 3.64 1.46
N LEU A 194 5.90 2.92 2.58
CA LEU A 194 7.09 2.96 3.43
C LEU A 194 8.37 2.66 2.63
N LEU A 195 8.35 1.59 1.85
CA LEU A 195 9.50 1.17 1.06
C LEU A 195 9.73 2.06 -0.17
N PHE A 196 8.75 2.19 -1.04
CA PHE A 196 8.90 2.83 -2.35
C PHE A 196 8.96 4.35 -2.31
N ARG A 197 8.27 4.97 -1.34
CA ARG A 197 8.19 6.42 -1.23
C ARG A 197 9.21 7.01 -0.27
N VAL A 198 9.62 6.28 0.80
CA VAL A 198 10.46 6.84 1.86
C VAL A 198 11.80 6.13 1.96
N LEU A 199 11.83 4.83 2.30
CA LEU A 199 13.09 4.16 2.65
C LEU A 199 14.02 3.98 1.45
N TRP A 200 13.50 3.49 0.34
CA TRP A 200 14.32 3.30 -0.87
C TRP A 200 14.83 4.63 -1.44
N PRO A 201 14.01 5.67 -1.65
CA PRO A 201 14.52 6.96 -2.09
C PRO A 201 15.60 7.54 -1.18
N LEU A 202 15.42 7.48 0.14
CA LEU A 202 16.44 7.95 1.09
C LEU A 202 17.75 7.18 0.95
N CYS A 203 17.69 5.86 0.84
CA CYS A 203 18.87 5.00 0.69
C CYS A 203 19.62 5.23 -0.62
N SER A 204 18.90 5.53 -1.71
CA SER A 204 19.47 5.77 -3.05
C SER A 204 19.65 7.26 -3.38
N ALA A 205 19.61 8.14 -2.37
CA ALA A 205 19.82 9.58 -2.50
C ALA A 205 18.87 10.30 -3.47
N ARG A 206 17.64 9.83 -3.61
CA ARG A 206 16.58 10.44 -4.43
C ARG A 206 15.64 11.26 -3.55
N PRO A 207 15.30 12.49 -3.93
CA PRO A 207 14.33 13.27 -3.18
C PRO A 207 12.91 12.76 -3.39
N PHE A 208 12.04 12.95 -2.38
CA PHE A 208 10.63 12.56 -2.43
C PHE A 208 9.71 13.69 -1.97
N SER A 209 8.49 13.68 -2.49
CA SER A 209 7.45 14.63 -2.10
C SER A 209 6.98 14.38 -0.67
N ALA A 210 6.89 15.45 0.12
CA ALA A 210 6.37 15.41 1.48
C ALA A 210 4.86 15.15 1.53
N ARG A 211 4.12 15.48 0.46
CA ARG A 211 2.66 15.38 0.37
C ARG A 211 2.22 14.28 -0.60
N ASN A 212 1.01 13.76 -0.40
CA ASN A 212 0.35 12.89 -1.37
C ASN A 212 -0.21 13.72 -2.52
N LEU A 213 -0.20 13.12 -3.71
CA LEU A 213 -1.05 13.53 -4.82
C LEU A 213 -2.37 12.73 -4.72
N GLU A 214 -3.50 13.41 -4.67
CA GLU A 214 -4.81 12.79 -4.43
C GLU A 214 -5.63 12.63 -5.71
N PHE A 215 -5.30 13.44 -6.74
CA PHE A 215 -6.04 13.54 -7.98
C PHE A 215 -5.13 13.37 -9.20
N PRO A 216 -5.63 12.77 -10.31
CA PRO A 216 -4.87 12.62 -11.55
C PRO A 216 -4.29 13.94 -12.09
N GLU A 217 -5.03 15.04 -11.97
CA GLU A 217 -4.62 16.38 -12.42
C GLU A 217 -3.37 16.87 -11.70
N GLN A 218 -3.22 16.53 -10.42
CA GLN A 218 -2.02 16.88 -9.65
C GLN A 218 -0.81 16.12 -10.17
N ILE A 219 -0.97 14.84 -10.58
CA ILE A 219 0.13 14.07 -11.17
C ILE A 219 0.59 14.76 -12.44
N VAL A 220 -0.33 15.08 -13.37
CA VAL A 220 -0.04 15.74 -14.64
C VAL A 220 0.65 17.09 -14.43
N HIS A 221 0.30 17.82 -13.37
CA HIS A 221 0.89 19.13 -13.07
C HIS A 221 2.29 19.04 -12.44
N HIS A 222 2.53 18.01 -11.60
CA HIS A 222 3.78 17.88 -10.83
C HIS A 222 4.81 16.95 -11.47
N ALA A 223 4.39 16.04 -12.36
CA ALA A 223 5.27 15.04 -12.96
C ALA A 223 6.00 15.57 -14.21
N ASP A 224 7.17 14.99 -14.45
CA ASP A 224 7.98 15.17 -15.64
C ASP A 224 8.86 13.93 -15.90
N VAL A 225 9.76 14.03 -16.87
CA VAL A 225 10.69 12.94 -17.28
C VAL A 225 11.62 12.45 -16.15
N ASP A 226 11.83 13.25 -15.12
CA ASP A 226 12.66 12.91 -13.97
C ASP A 226 11.81 12.48 -12.76
N THR A 227 10.55 12.11 -12.98
CA THR A 227 9.62 11.64 -11.95
C THR A 227 9.54 10.12 -11.94
N THR A 228 9.67 9.54 -10.74
CA THR A 228 9.19 8.18 -10.40
C THR A 228 7.87 8.33 -9.66
N LEU A 229 6.79 7.78 -10.20
CA LEU A 229 5.46 7.80 -9.60
C LEU A 229 5.19 6.51 -8.82
N VAL A 230 4.90 6.61 -7.53
CA VAL A 230 4.47 5.49 -6.68
C VAL A 230 2.96 5.60 -6.47
N SER A 231 2.20 4.71 -7.13
CA SER A 231 0.75 4.80 -7.20
C SER A 231 0.03 3.48 -6.88
N SER A 232 -1.26 3.45 -7.06
CA SER A 232 -2.09 2.28 -6.82
C SER A 232 -3.12 2.11 -7.95
N PRO A 233 -3.69 0.90 -8.12
CA PRO A 233 -4.77 0.67 -9.07
C PRO A 233 -5.97 1.59 -8.87
N ALA A 234 -6.27 1.97 -7.62
CA ALA A 234 -7.38 2.85 -7.29
C ALA A 234 -7.24 4.24 -7.96
N LEU A 235 -6.04 4.78 -8.05
CA LEU A 235 -5.81 6.04 -8.74
C LEU A 235 -5.61 5.85 -10.25
N LEU A 236 -4.84 4.84 -10.66
CA LEU A 236 -4.54 4.62 -12.09
C LEU A 236 -5.79 4.32 -12.93
N LYS A 237 -6.84 3.72 -12.33
CA LYS A 237 -8.16 3.55 -12.97
C LYS A 237 -8.91 4.88 -13.21
N ARG A 238 -8.57 5.94 -12.50
CA ARG A 238 -9.22 7.26 -12.62
C ARG A 238 -8.57 8.15 -13.67
N LEU A 239 -7.48 7.69 -14.30
CA LEU A 239 -6.88 8.37 -15.43
C LEU A 239 -7.87 8.40 -16.61
N SER A 240 -7.99 9.52 -17.30
CA SER A 240 -8.88 9.71 -18.43
C SER A 240 -8.13 10.28 -19.63
N GLU A 241 -8.71 10.15 -20.82
CA GLU A 241 -8.18 10.73 -22.08
C GLU A 241 -8.23 12.27 -22.08
N GLU A 242 -8.97 12.87 -21.14
CA GLU A 242 -9.05 14.33 -20.98
C GLU A 242 -7.77 14.93 -20.40
N HIS A 243 -6.92 14.11 -19.76
CA HIS A 243 -5.65 14.56 -19.22
C HIS A 243 -4.60 14.71 -20.33
N ASN A 244 -3.84 15.79 -20.27
CA ASN A 244 -2.72 15.98 -21.19
C ASN A 244 -1.60 14.96 -20.91
N PRO A 245 -1.06 14.31 -21.94
CA PRO A 245 0.07 13.41 -21.78
C PRO A 245 1.28 14.11 -21.14
N VAL A 246 1.91 13.45 -20.19
CA VAL A 246 3.14 13.88 -19.54
C VAL A 246 4.10 12.69 -19.41
N ALA A 247 5.34 12.86 -19.86
CA ALA A 247 6.32 11.78 -19.75
C ALA A 247 6.79 11.62 -18.30
N ILE A 248 6.69 10.38 -17.78
CA ILE A 248 7.16 9.99 -16.45
C ILE A 248 8.21 8.87 -16.63
N ARG A 249 9.31 8.94 -15.89
CA ARG A 249 10.39 7.95 -15.96
C ARG A 249 9.92 6.53 -15.65
N CYS A 250 9.17 6.37 -14.56
CA CYS A 250 8.72 5.08 -14.09
C CYS A 250 7.44 5.22 -13.26
N VAL A 251 6.52 4.28 -13.43
CA VAL A 251 5.29 4.17 -12.62
C VAL A 251 5.30 2.83 -11.90
N PHE A 252 5.22 2.85 -10.57
CA PHE A 252 4.98 1.67 -9.75
C PHE A 252 3.53 1.59 -9.31
N SER A 253 2.97 0.39 -9.24
CA SER A 253 1.61 0.11 -8.77
C SER A 253 1.58 -1.09 -7.86
N SER A 254 0.91 -0.98 -6.72
CA SER A 254 0.70 -2.08 -5.77
C SER A 254 -0.57 -1.86 -4.94
N GLY A 255 -0.90 -2.84 -4.08
CA GLY A 255 -2.05 -2.78 -3.15
C GLY A 255 -3.33 -3.43 -3.69
N GLY A 256 -3.39 -3.78 -4.95
CA GLY A 256 -4.51 -4.47 -5.58
C GLY A 256 -4.22 -4.84 -7.03
N PRO A 257 -5.11 -5.59 -7.70
CA PRO A 257 -4.97 -5.92 -9.11
C PRO A 257 -5.18 -4.66 -9.97
N LEU A 258 -4.25 -4.41 -10.90
CA LEU A 258 -4.38 -3.37 -11.91
C LEU A 258 -5.04 -3.96 -13.15
N PRO A 259 -6.20 -3.45 -13.62
CA PRO A 259 -6.77 -3.86 -14.89
C PRO A 259 -5.83 -3.56 -16.06
N ASN A 260 -5.75 -4.46 -17.03
CA ASN A 260 -4.88 -4.27 -18.20
C ASN A 260 -5.20 -2.96 -18.94
N GLN A 261 -6.46 -2.61 -19.08
CA GLN A 261 -6.87 -1.35 -19.70
C GLN A 261 -6.29 -0.14 -18.95
N ALA A 262 -6.29 -0.12 -17.61
CA ALA A 262 -5.72 0.96 -16.83
C ALA A 262 -4.18 1.00 -16.95
N ALA A 263 -3.53 -0.15 -17.08
CA ALA A 263 -2.09 -0.21 -17.34
C ALA A 263 -1.74 0.38 -18.71
N GLN A 264 -2.48 0.03 -19.77
CA GLN A 264 -2.30 0.58 -21.12
C GLN A 264 -2.61 2.07 -21.16
N HIS A 265 -3.64 2.52 -20.46
CA HIS A 265 -3.99 3.92 -20.36
C HIS A 265 -2.89 4.74 -19.65
N SER A 266 -2.33 4.20 -18.56
CA SER A 266 -1.15 4.79 -17.90
C SER A 266 0.03 4.91 -18.88
N GLN A 267 0.27 3.91 -19.73
CA GLN A 267 1.33 3.97 -20.74
C GLN A 267 1.07 5.08 -21.78
N LEU A 268 -0.17 5.24 -22.24
CA LEU A 268 -0.52 6.30 -23.19
C LEU A 268 -0.34 7.70 -22.59
N LEU A 269 -0.74 7.89 -21.33
CA LEU A 269 -0.68 9.18 -20.65
C LEU A 269 0.74 9.53 -20.18
N PHE A 270 1.46 8.58 -19.63
CA PHE A 270 2.75 8.80 -18.94
C PHE A 270 3.97 8.32 -19.75
N GLY A 271 3.78 7.66 -20.88
CA GLY A 271 4.86 7.05 -21.65
C GLY A 271 5.49 5.84 -20.94
N SER A 272 4.98 5.43 -19.77
CA SER A 272 5.53 4.37 -18.95
C SER A 272 4.45 3.35 -18.60
N LEU A 273 4.68 2.08 -18.94
CA LEU A 273 3.83 0.97 -18.51
C LEU A 273 4.11 0.69 -17.02
N PRO A 274 3.09 0.66 -16.15
CA PRO A 274 3.30 0.47 -14.73
C PRO A 274 4.01 -0.86 -14.41
N ILE A 275 4.99 -0.80 -13.51
CA ILE A 275 5.55 -1.97 -12.84
C ILE A 275 4.62 -2.30 -11.68
N GLU A 276 3.91 -3.41 -11.80
CA GLU A 276 3.09 -3.92 -10.71
C GLU A 276 3.96 -4.71 -9.74
N VAL A 277 3.74 -4.50 -8.44
CA VAL A 277 4.39 -5.25 -7.36
C VAL A 277 3.33 -6.01 -6.58
N PHE A 278 3.46 -7.33 -6.54
CA PHE A 278 2.61 -8.24 -5.80
C PHE A 278 3.26 -8.54 -4.45
N GLY A 279 2.45 -8.45 -3.39
CA GLY A 279 2.87 -8.72 -2.02
C GLY A 279 1.81 -8.33 -0.99
N SER A 280 2.17 -8.46 0.26
CA SER A 280 1.35 -8.10 1.42
C SER A 280 2.20 -7.47 2.52
N THR A 281 1.58 -6.96 3.59
CA THR A 281 2.34 -6.47 4.74
C THR A 281 3.15 -7.59 5.40
N GLU A 282 2.62 -8.80 5.42
CA GLU A 282 3.27 -9.97 5.97
C GLU A 282 4.52 -10.38 5.17
N THR A 283 4.38 -10.42 3.85
CA THR A 283 5.43 -10.93 2.96
C THR A 283 6.40 -9.86 2.48
N GLY A 284 6.01 -8.57 2.46
CA GLY A 284 6.68 -7.61 1.60
C GLY A 284 6.41 -7.93 0.13
N GLY A 285 7.27 -7.48 -0.78
CA GLY A 285 7.19 -7.80 -2.20
C GLY A 285 7.54 -9.25 -2.49
N ILE A 286 6.72 -9.91 -3.26
CA ILE A 286 6.88 -11.31 -3.67
C ILE A 286 7.31 -11.39 -5.13
N ALA A 287 6.65 -10.62 -5.99
CA ALA A 287 6.80 -10.69 -7.43
C ALA A 287 6.45 -9.36 -8.10
N TYR A 288 6.81 -9.24 -9.35
CA TYR A 288 6.51 -8.08 -10.17
C TYR A 288 6.12 -8.48 -11.59
N ARG A 289 5.49 -7.57 -12.31
CA ARG A 289 5.22 -7.68 -13.75
C ARG A 289 5.00 -6.31 -14.39
N GLN A 290 5.10 -6.25 -15.72
CA GLN A 290 4.54 -5.16 -16.55
C GLN A 290 3.58 -5.76 -17.57
N GLN A 291 2.33 -5.34 -17.57
CA GLN A 291 1.28 -5.95 -18.38
C GLN A 291 1.32 -5.54 -19.85
N HIS A 292 2.29 -6.03 -20.61
CA HIS A 292 2.29 -5.87 -22.07
C HIS A 292 1.04 -6.48 -22.71
N VAL A 293 0.57 -7.57 -22.14
CA VAL A 293 -0.73 -8.21 -22.44
C VAL A 293 -1.40 -8.64 -21.12
N ALA A 294 -2.71 -8.83 -21.14
CA ALA A 294 -3.47 -9.19 -19.95
C ALA A 294 -3.02 -10.50 -19.27
N SER A 295 -2.44 -11.42 -20.03
CA SER A 295 -1.92 -12.71 -19.55
C SER A 295 -0.46 -12.67 -19.13
N THR A 296 0.19 -11.49 -19.04
CA THR A 296 1.59 -11.39 -18.60
C THR A 296 1.75 -12.01 -17.21
N PRO A 297 2.61 -13.03 -17.06
CA PRO A 297 2.84 -13.69 -15.77
C PRO A 297 3.58 -12.79 -14.80
N TRP A 298 3.53 -13.16 -13.53
CA TRP A 298 4.33 -12.57 -12.47
C TRP A 298 5.72 -13.22 -12.43
N THR A 299 6.75 -12.44 -12.13
CA THR A 299 8.12 -12.89 -11.92
C THR A 299 8.49 -12.71 -10.46
N LEU A 300 8.96 -13.77 -9.80
CA LEU A 300 9.40 -13.70 -8.40
C LEU A 300 10.54 -12.68 -8.21
N PHE A 301 10.54 -12.02 -7.06
CA PHE A 301 11.68 -11.20 -6.63
C PHE A 301 12.94 -12.07 -6.46
N PRO A 302 14.13 -11.54 -6.75
CA PRO A 302 15.39 -12.21 -6.46
C PRO A 302 15.48 -12.63 -4.98
N GLY A 303 15.85 -13.89 -4.74
CA GLY A 303 15.96 -14.46 -3.39
C GLY A 303 14.65 -14.92 -2.75
N VAL A 304 13.52 -14.77 -3.44
CA VAL A 304 12.25 -15.39 -3.01
C VAL A 304 12.22 -16.83 -3.52
N GLU A 305 12.15 -17.76 -2.59
CA GLU A 305 11.84 -19.17 -2.87
C GLU A 305 10.34 -19.38 -2.75
N ALA A 306 9.76 -20.10 -3.69
CA ALA A 306 8.32 -20.34 -3.76
C ALA A 306 8.01 -21.79 -4.05
N GLU A 307 6.98 -22.32 -3.37
CA GLU A 307 6.40 -23.63 -3.57
C GLU A 307 4.87 -23.53 -3.55
N LEU A 308 4.19 -24.53 -4.06
CA LEU A 308 2.74 -24.65 -3.92
C LEU A 308 2.40 -25.71 -2.87
N ASN A 309 1.41 -25.44 -2.05
CA ASN A 309 0.82 -26.45 -1.19
C ASN A 309 -0.16 -27.35 -1.98
N HIS A 310 -0.82 -28.31 -1.29
CA HIS A 310 -1.78 -29.23 -1.89
C HIS A 310 -3.05 -28.56 -2.47
N GLU A 311 -3.31 -27.30 -2.13
CA GLU A 311 -4.41 -26.49 -2.66
C GLU A 311 -3.94 -25.53 -3.77
N ASN A 312 -2.71 -25.69 -4.28
CA ASN A 312 -2.04 -24.79 -5.20
C ASN A 312 -1.85 -23.36 -4.68
N CYS A 313 -1.88 -23.19 -3.35
CA CYS A 313 -1.60 -21.90 -2.75
C CYS A 313 -0.09 -21.69 -2.55
N LEU A 314 0.32 -20.46 -2.81
CA LEU A 314 1.71 -20.03 -2.76
C LEU A 314 2.27 -20.09 -1.32
N LYS A 315 3.41 -20.72 -1.17
CA LYS A 315 4.20 -20.85 0.04
C LYS A 315 5.56 -20.22 -0.21
N LEU A 316 6.02 -19.34 0.66
CA LEU A 316 7.15 -18.46 0.41
C LEU A 316 8.18 -18.54 1.51
N ARG A 317 9.45 -18.40 1.11
CA ARG A 317 10.58 -18.20 2.02
C ARG A 317 11.54 -17.18 1.40
N SER A 318 12.01 -16.23 2.19
CA SER A 318 13.02 -15.26 1.72
C SER A 318 13.65 -14.51 2.90
N PRO A 319 14.85 -13.91 2.72
CA PRO A 319 15.51 -13.12 3.76
C PRO A 319 14.72 -11.92 4.29
N HIS A 320 13.81 -11.34 3.51
CA HIS A 320 12.98 -10.22 3.94
C HIS A 320 11.60 -10.65 4.51
N ILE A 321 11.31 -11.97 4.48
CA ILE A 321 10.16 -12.58 5.17
C ILE A 321 10.67 -13.36 6.37
N ASP A 322 11.19 -14.56 6.14
CA ASP A 322 11.87 -15.45 7.09
C ASP A 322 12.72 -16.43 6.28
N GLU A 323 14.01 -16.52 6.59
CA GLU A 323 14.95 -17.42 5.89
C GLU A 323 14.74 -18.89 6.25
N ASN A 324 14.15 -19.17 7.40
CA ASN A 324 14.11 -20.52 7.98
C ASN A 324 12.72 -21.16 7.92
N THR A 325 11.67 -20.35 7.85
CA THR A 325 10.30 -20.85 7.88
C THR A 325 9.54 -20.47 6.61
N TRP A 326 8.68 -21.38 6.17
CA TRP A 326 7.81 -21.13 5.04
C TRP A 326 6.57 -20.35 5.49
N TYR A 327 6.31 -19.23 4.83
CA TYR A 327 5.08 -18.46 5.01
C TYR A 327 4.03 -18.94 4.00
N GLN A 328 2.89 -19.45 4.50
CA GLN A 328 1.77 -19.88 3.67
C GLN A 328 0.83 -18.70 3.37
N THR A 329 0.63 -18.42 2.10
CA THR A 329 -0.39 -17.48 1.63
C THR A 329 -1.69 -18.20 1.30
N ALA A 330 -2.75 -17.44 1.04
CA ALA A 330 -4.00 -17.95 0.48
C ALA A 330 -4.09 -17.71 -1.04
N ASP A 331 -3.00 -17.29 -1.68
CA ASP A 331 -2.97 -16.94 -3.10
C ASP A 331 -2.76 -18.19 -3.94
N GLU A 332 -3.79 -18.59 -4.71
CA GLU A 332 -3.73 -19.70 -5.64
C GLU A 332 -2.96 -19.31 -6.89
N CYS A 333 -1.93 -20.08 -7.22
CA CYS A 333 -0.99 -19.81 -8.31
C CYS A 333 -0.81 -21.00 -9.24
N TYR A 334 -0.33 -20.74 -10.44
CA TYR A 334 0.15 -21.74 -11.39
C TYR A 334 1.52 -21.33 -11.93
N PHE A 335 2.56 -22.12 -11.69
CA PHE A 335 3.90 -21.87 -12.18
C PHE A 335 4.09 -22.33 -13.61
N HIS A 336 4.66 -21.46 -14.46
CA HIS A 336 5.11 -21.80 -15.81
C HIS A 336 6.52 -22.35 -15.79
N ASP A 337 7.36 -21.82 -14.88
CA ASP A 337 8.74 -22.23 -14.64
C ASP A 337 9.11 -21.96 -13.17
N SER A 338 10.40 -21.98 -12.80
CA SER A 338 10.84 -21.83 -11.41
C SER A 338 10.62 -20.43 -10.80
N ILE A 339 10.39 -19.40 -11.62
CA ILE A 339 10.28 -18.00 -11.17
C ILE A 339 9.06 -17.28 -11.73
N SER A 340 8.36 -17.88 -12.68
CA SER A 340 7.27 -17.24 -13.42
C SER A 340 5.95 -17.96 -13.14
N PHE A 341 4.93 -17.19 -12.71
CA PHE A 341 3.64 -17.77 -12.34
C PHE A 341 2.44 -16.86 -12.69
N GLU A 342 1.29 -17.50 -12.78
CA GLU A 342 -0.03 -16.85 -12.84
C GLU A 342 -0.68 -16.85 -11.47
N LEU A 343 -1.21 -15.68 -11.07
CA LEU A 343 -2.08 -15.55 -9.90
C LEU A 343 -3.52 -15.86 -10.31
N ARG A 344 -4.09 -16.94 -9.77
CA ARG A 344 -5.45 -17.41 -10.10
C ARG A 344 -6.53 -16.83 -9.21
N GLY A 345 -6.17 -16.46 -7.99
CA GLY A 345 -7.07 -15.86 -7.02
C GLY A 345 -6.64 -16.11 -5.59
N ARG A 346 -7.59 -15.98 -4.67
CA ARG A 346 -7.37 -16.27 -3.25
C ARG A 346 -8.34 -17.33 -2.76
N THR A 347 -7.81 -18.34 -2.06
CA THR A 347 -8.61 -19.43 -1.51
C THR A 347 -9.45 -19.02 -0.30
N ASP A 348 -9.06 -17.96 0.41
CA ASP A 348 -9.85 -17.35 1.48
C ASP A 348 -11.12 -16.65 0.95
N ARG A 349 -11.27 -16.52 -0.37
CA ARG A 349 -12.48 -16.08 -1.06
C ARG A 349 -13.26 -17.22 -1.70
N ILE A 350 -12.98 -18.46 -1.31
CA ILE A 350 -13.82 -19.64 -1.62
C ILE A 350 -14.79 -19.85 -0.48
N VAL A 351 -16.06 -19.89 -0.81
CA VAL A 351 -17.13 -20.18 0.15
C VAL A 351 -17.79 -21.52 -0.17
N LYS A 352 -18.22 -22.24 0.87
CA LYS A 352 -19.09 -23.39 0.71
C LYS A 352 -20.54 -22.93 0.74
N VAL A 353 -21.21 -22.99 -0.41
CA VAL A 353 -22.65 -22.76 -0.49
C VAL A 353 -23.29 -24.14 -0.67
N GLU A 354 -24.05 -24.56 0.32
CA GLU A 354 -24.49 -25.97 0.47
C GLU A 354 -23.25 -26.90 0.48
N GLU A 355 -23.15 -27.87 -0.46
CA GLU A 355 -22.04 -28.83 -0.53
C GLU A 355 -20.92 -28.38 -1.49
N LYS A 356 -21.10 -27.23 -2.21
CA LYS A 356 -20.19 -26.80 -3.29
C LYS A 356 -19.24 -25.69 -2.87
N ARG A 357 -18.00 -25.83 -3.27
CA ARG A 357 -16.97 -24.76 -3.16
C ARG A 357 -17.14 -23.80 -4.32
N ILE A 358 -17.38 -22.53 -4.01
CA ILE A 358 -17.57 -21.46 -4.99
C ILE A 358 -16.49 -20.40 -4.78
N SER A 359 -15.75 -20.12 -5.84
CA SER A 359 -14.81 -19.00 -5.88
C SER A 359 -15.57 -17.70 -6.13
N LEU A 360 -15.56 -16.80 -5.14
CA LEU A 360 -16.17 -15.47 -5.30
C LEU A 360 -15.46 -14.67 -6.40
N VAL A 361 -14.16 -14.88 -6.55
CA VAL A 361 -13.34 -14.24 -7.60
C VAL A 361 -13.77 -14.71 -8.99
N GLU A 362 -14.09 -15.98 -9.16
CA GLU A 362 -14.62 -16.48 -10.44
C GLU A 362 -15.96 -15.84 -10.76
N VAL A 363 -16.87 -15.77 -9.79
CA VAL A 363 -18.18 -15.14 -9.99
C VAL A 363 -18.03 -13.67 -10.39
N GLU A 364 -17.16 -12.91 -9.72
CA GLU A 364 -16.83 -11.52 -10.07
C GLU A 364 -16.28 -11.42 -11.49
N LYS A 365 -15.30 -12.26 -11.83
CA LYS A 365 -14.74 -12.30 -13.20
C LYS A 365 -15.80 -12.53 -14.26
N ARG A 366 -16.78 -13.42 -14.00
CA ARG A 366 -17.87 -13.69 -14.96
C ARG A 366 -18.85 -12.54 -15.06
N LEU A 367 -19.11 -11.84 -13.98
CA LEU A 367 -19.89 -10.58 -13.98
C LEU A 367 -19.18 -9.51 -14.81
N GLU A 368 -17.90 -9.29 -14.62
CA GLU A 368 -17.09 -8.27 -15.31
C GLU A 368 -16.86 -8.61 -16.80
N GLN A 369 -17.00 -9.84 -17.21
CA GLN A 369 -17.00 -10.23 -18.62
C GLN A 369 -18.29 -9.87 -19.36
N LEU A 370 -19.36 -9.54 -18.63
CA LEU A 370 -20.60 -9.10 -19.27
C LEU A 370 -20.43 -7.67 -19.84
N PRO A 371 -21.01 -7.39 -21.00
CA PRO A 371 -20.80 -6.11 -21.69
C PRO A 371 -21.41 -4.89 -20.96
N TRP A 372 -22.04 -5.10 -19.83
CA TRP A 372 -22.77 -4.12 -19.03
C TRP A 372 -22.06 -3.76 -17.71
N VAL A 373 -21.15 -4.62 -17.26
CA VAL A 373 -20.55 -4.52 -15.93
C VAL A 373 -19.13 -4.00 -16.06
N GLN A 374 -18.84 -2.94 -15.33
CA GLN A 374 -17.50 -2.35 -15.24
C GLN A 374 -16.70 -2.99 -14.11
N GLU A 375 -17.32 -3.15 -12.94
CA GLU A 375 -16.70 -3.68 -11.74
C GLU A 375 -17.75 -4.42 -10.89
N SER A 376 -17.33 -5.44 -10.14
CA SER A 376 -18.22 -6.18 -9.28
C SER A 376 -17.56 -6.63 -7.97
N VAL A 377 -18.38 -6.82 -6.94
CA VAL A 377 -17.97 -7.50 -5.71
C VAL A 377 -19.06 -8.49 -5.32
N VAL A 378 -18.64 -9.70 -5.04
CA VAL A 378 -19.52 -10.78 -4.56
C VAL A 378 -19.15 -11.12 -3.13
N ILE A 379 -20.15 -11.17 -2.27
CA ILE A 379 -20.00 -11.59 -0.87
C ILE A 379 -21.00 -12.69 -0.52
N PRO A 380 -20.62 -13.62 0.39
CA PRO A 380 -21.56 -14.56 0.98
C PRO A 380 -22.42 -13.84 2.00
N MET A 381 -23.69 -14.16 2.05
CA MET A 381 -24.63 -13.59 3.01
C MET A 381 -25.58 -14.67 3.52
N GLU A 382 -25.76 -14.73 4.82
CA GLU A 382 -26.68 -15.66 5.43
C GLU A 382 -28.11 -15.08 5.45
N GLU A 383 -29.04 -15.80 4.82
CA GLU A 383 -30.47 -15.42 4.80
C GLU A 383 -31.30 -16.60 5.29
N SER A 384 -32.05 -16.41 6.36
CA SER A 384 -32.93 -17.44 6.93
C SER A 384 -32.22 -18.78 7.16
N GLY A 385 -30.98 -18.77 7.64
CA GLY A 385 -30.17 -19.95 7.92
C GLY A 385 -29.56 -20.62 6.67
N ARG A 386 -29.62 -19.95 5.50
CA ARG A 386 -28.97 -20.41 4.27
C ARG A 386 -27.92 -19.41 3.79
N LEU A 387 -26.72 -19.90 3.49
CA LEU A 387 -25.70 -19.09 2.85
C LEU A 387 -26.05 -18.89 1.37
N THR A 388 -26.10 -17.64 0.94
CA THR A 388 -26.35 -17.25 -0.45
C THR A 388 -25.30 -16.25 -0.90
N LEU A 389 -25.16 -16.05 -2.21
CA LEU A 389 -24.31 -15.00 -2.74
C LEU A 389 -25.13 -13.78 -3.09
N VAL A 390 -24.57 -12.60 -2.76
CA VAL A 390 -25.10 -11.31 -3.19
C VAL A 390 -23.99 -10.52 -3.89
N SER A 391 -24.34 -9.60 -4.79
CA SER A 391 -23.35 -8.82 -5.53
C SER A 391 -23.73 -7.34 -5.60
N ILE A 392 -22.76 -6.48 -5.43
CA ILE A 392 -22.83 -5.10 -5.91
C ILE A 392 -22.11 -5.02 -7.26
N ILE A 393 -22.63 -4.20 -8.16
CA ILE A 393 -22.07 -4.00 -9.50
C ILE A 393 -22.02 -2.53 -9.83
N VAL A 394 -20.94 -2.13 -10.47
CA VAL A 394 -20.79 -0.84 -11.15
C VAL A 394 -21.07 -1.10 -12.63
N LEU A 395 -21.98 -0.35 -13.21
CA LEU A 395 -22.30 -0.46 -14.63
C LEU A 395 -21.45 0.52 -15.44
N ASN A 396 -21.09 0.11 -16.64
CA ASN A 396 -20.61 1.06 -17.64
C ASN A 396 -21.80 1.77 -18.33
N ASP A 397 -21.52 2.73 -19.22
CA ASP A 397 -22.57 3.52 -19.92
C ASP A 397 -23.61 2.62 -20.59
N LYS A 398 -23.15 1.60 -21.33
CA LYS A 398 -24.03 0.63 -21.98
C LYS A 398 -24.91 -0.13 -21.00
N GLY A 399 -24.37 -0.51 -19.85
CA GLY A 399 -25.10 -1.19 -18.78
C GLY A 399 -26.16 -0.29 -18.16
N SER A 400 -25.85 0.99 -17.98
CA SER A 400 -26.79 1.99 -17.48
C SER A 400 -27.94 2.23 -18.45
N ASP A 401 -27.65 2.31 -19.75
CA ASP A 401 -28.68 2.43 -20.80
C ASP A 401 -29.62 1.21 -20.81
N VAL A 402 -29.06 -0.01 -20.78
CA VAL A 402 -29.84 -1.25 -20.76
C VAL A 402 -30.67 -1.36 -19.48
N LEU A 403 -30.13 -0.94 -18.33
CA LEU A 403 -30.90 -0.90 -17.08
C LEU A 403 -32.10 0.06 -17.15
N ASN A 404 -31.88 1.23 -17.74
CA ASN A 404 -32.94 2.24 -17.92
C ASN A 404 -34.03 1.76 -18.89
N GLU A 405 -33.64 1.08 -19.97
CA GLU A 405 -34.55 0.55 -20.97
C GLU A 405 -35.40 -0.63 -20.44
N LEU A 406 -34.76 -1.61 -19.80
CA LEU A 406 -35.41 -2.84 -19.35
C LEU A 406 -36.08 -2.70 -17.98
N GLY A 407 -35.62 -1.80 -17.16
CA GLY A 407 -35.96 -1.70 -15.75
C GLY A 407 -35.27 -2.78 -14.90
N LYS A 408 -35.16 -2.54 -13.59
CA LYS A 408 -34.40 -3.38 -12.65
C LYS A 408 -34.71 -4.89 -12.76
N GLY A 409 -35.98 -5.28 -12.76
CA GLY A 409 -36.37 -6.70 -12.72
C GLY A 409 -35.92 -7.49 -13.96
N LYS A 410 -36.12 -6.93 -15.16
CA LYS A 410 -35.69 -7.58 -16.41
C LYS A 410 -34.19 -7.59 -16.56
N PHE A 411 -33.50 -6.51 -16.17
CA PHE A 411 -32.04 -6.43 -16.18
C PHE A 411 -31.42 -7.53 -15.29
N TRP A 412 -31.96 -7.77 -14.08
CA TRP A 412 -31.51 -8.86 -13.22
C TRP A 412 -31.70 -10.25 -13.86
N LEU A 413 -32.79 -10.43 -14.57
CA LEU A 413 -33.04 -11.71 -15.28
C LEU A 413 -32.03 -11.93 -16.41
N GLU A 414 -31.71 -10.90 -17.17
CA GLU A 414 -30.68 -10.98 -18.23
C GLU A 414 -29.28 -11.23 -17.66
N LEU A 415 -28.86 -10.54 -16.58
CA LEU A 415 -27.61 -10.81 -15.89
C LEU A 415 -27.55 -12.30 -15.45
N ARG A 416 -28.57 -12.80 -14.79
CA ARG A 416 -28.62 -14.20 -14.32
C ARG A 416 -28.61 -15.20 -15.47
N LYS A 417 -29.31 -14.91 -16.57
CA LYS A 417 -29.31 -15.73 -17.76
C LYS A 417 -27.93 -15.77 -18.40
N ALA A 418 -27.24 -14.65 -18.51
CA ALA A 418 -25.89 -14.59 -19.05
C ALA A 418 -24.89 -15.38 -18.17
N LEU A 419 -24.98 -15.24 -16.84
CA LEU A 419 -24.12 -15.96 -15.89
C LEU A 419 -24.32 -17.47 -15.93
N ARG A 420 -25.54 -17.97 -16.24
CA ARG A 420 -25.84 -19.43 -16.37
C ARG A 420 -25.03 -20.11 -17.45
N ASN A 421 -24.49 -19.37 -18.41
CA ASN A 421 -23.61 -19.93 -19.43
C ASN A 421 -22.23 -20.34 -18.88
N TRP A 422 -21.88 -19.86 -17.66
CA TRP A 422 -20.55 -20.02 -17.05
C TRP A 422 -20.58 -20.62 -15.65
N LEU A 423 -21.67 -20.38 -14.92
CA LEU A 423 -21.76 -20.67 -13.50
C LEU A 423 -22.96 -21.63 -13.24
N GLU A 424 -22.74 -22.52 -12.29
CA GLU A 424 -23.86 -23.31 -11.76
C GLU A 424 -24.87 -22.41 -11.04
N PRO A 425 -26.16 -22.75 -10.99
CA PRO A 425 -27.20 -21.91 -10.41
C PRO A 425 -26.93 -21.44 -8.98
N ILE A 426 -26.25 -22.28 -8.18
CA ILE A 426 -25.90 -21.98 -6.79
C ILE A 426 -24.82 -20.94 -6.65
N ALA A 427 -23.95 -20.78 -7.64
CA ALA A 427 -22.88 -19.80 -7.70
C ALA A 427 -23.35 -18.42 -8.21
N ILE A 428 -24.58 -18.32 -8.72
CA ILE A 428 -25.14 -17.10 -9.25
C ILE A 428 -25.70 -16.26 -8.08
N PRO A 429 -25.26 -15.00 -7.90
CA PRO A 429 -25.79 -14.13 -6.85
C PRO A 429 -27.31 -14.02 -6.90
N ARG A 430 -27.95 -14.16 -5.74
CA ARG A 430 -29.42 -14.06 -5.63
C ARG A 430 -29.92 -12.62 -5.65
N LYS A 431 -29.14 -11.71 -5.10
CA LYS A 431 -29.43 -10.28 -5.08
C LYS A 431 -28.30 -9.48 -5.71
N PHE A 432 -28.70 -8.44 -6.41
CA PHE A 432 -27.77 -7.46 -6.98
C PHE A 432 -28.14 -6.06 -6.51
N ARG A 433 -27.12 -5.20 -6.34
CA ARG A 433 -27.28 -3.77 -6.19
C ARG A 433 -26.38 -3.06 -7.18
N VAL A 434 -26.91 -2.05 -7.85
CA VAL A 434 -26.10 -1.12 -8.65
C VAL A 434 -25.61 -0.02 -7.73
N VAL A 435 -24.33 0.27 -7.81
CA VAL A 435 -23.67 1.34 -7.10
C VAL A 435 -22.84 2.15 -8.09
N ASP A 436 -22.57 3.41 -7.78
CA ASP A 436 -21.74 4.26 -8.63
C ASP A 436 -20.27 3.87 -8.51
N GLU A 437 -19.84 3.42 -7.30
CA GLU A 437 -18.50 2.94 -7.03
C GLU A 437 -18.51 1.84 -5.94
N ILE A 438 -17.50 0.97 -5.98
CA ILE A 438 -17.30 -0.05 -4.93
C ILE A 438 -16.81 0.64 -3.64
N PRO A 439 -17.46 0.40 -2.48
CA PRO A 439 -16.98 0.94 -1.21
C PRO A 439 -15.57 0.44 -0.88
N LEU A 440 -14.61 1.36 -0.87
CA LEU A 440 -13.21 1.10 -0.55
C LEU A 440 -12.81 1.89 0.70
N ASN A 441 -11.89 1.35 1.49
CA ASN A 441 -11.27 2.12 2.57
C ASN A 441 -10.17 3.05 2.02
N SER A 442 -9.55 3.83 2.89
CA SER A 442 -8.44 4.74 2.54
C SER A 442 -7.22 4.03 1.91
N GLN A 443 -7.15 2.71 1.99
CA GLN A 443 -6.10 1.86 1.42
C GLN A 443 -6.51 1.22 0.08
N GLY A 444 -7.67 1.56 -0.45
CA GLY A 444 -8.21 0.93 -1.66
C GLY A 444 -8.70 -0.52 -1.46
N LYS A 445 -8.89 -0.96 -0.21
CA LYS A 445 -9.44 -2.28 0.09
C LYS A 445 -10.96 -2.22 0.24
N ARG A 446 -11.63 -3.26 -0.27
CA ARG A 446 -13.09 -3.42 -0.21
C ARG A 446 -13.60 -3.44 1.22
N GLN A 447 -14.60 -2.61 1.51
CA GLN A 447 -15.25 -2.53 2.82
C GLN A 447 -16.45 -3.48 2.87
N VAL A 448 -16.20 -4.75 3.24
CA VAL A 448 -17.23 -5.80 3.25
C VAL A 448 -18.43 -5.41 4.11
N ALA A 449 -18.21 -4.82 5.29
CA ALA A 449 -19.28 -4.37 6.19
C ALA A 449 -20.18 -3.29 5.57
N GLU A 450 -19.64 -2.37 4.78
CA GLU A 450 -20.43 -1.37 4.06
C GLU A 450 -21.23 -2.01 2.92
N ILE A 451 -20.64 -3.01 2.25
CA ILE A 451 -21.33 -3.76 1.20
C ILE A 451 -22.50 -4.56 1.79
N GLU A 452 -22.33 -5.21 2.94
CA GLU A 452 -23.38 -5.95 3.63
C GLU A 452 -24.58 -5.08 3.99
N LYS A 453 -24.36 -3.85 4.44
CA LYS A 453 -25.41 -2.87 4.76
C LYS A 453 -26.33 -2.56 3.57
N LEU A 454 -25.81 -2.63 2.34
CA LEU A 454 -26.63 -2.37 1.14
C LEU A 454 -27.69 -3.48 0.88
N PHE A 455 -27.62 -4.59 1.58
CA PHE A 455 -28.53 -5.73 1.43
C PHE A 455 -29.42 -5.94 2.64
N GLN A 456 -29.16 -5.26 3.74
CA GLN A 456 -30.03 -5.19 4.92
C GLN A 456 -31.17 -4.20 4.66
#